data_9ce2470ac35bdc60c4d80cfdbb87327b
#
_entry.id   9ce2470ac35bdc60c4d80cfdbb87327b
#
_cell.length_a   1.000
_cell.length_b   1.000
_cell.length_c   1.000
_cell.angle_alpha   90.00
_cell.angle_beta   90.00
_cell.angle_gamma   90.00
#
_symmetry.space_group_name_H-M   'P 1'
#
loop_
_entity.id
_entity.type
_entity.pdbx_description
1 polymer ?
#
loop_
_entity_poly.entity_id
_entity_poly.type
_entity_poly.pdbx_seq_one_letter_code
_entity_poly.pdbx_strand_id
1 'polypeptide(L)'
;MRKVQSPPQYDWPVWVGVSLICPLLALCSLYLAGDYFTLLRLPRAPDFCSQNILKANFVCLGPALLILSIEGNKKLFFPQAAPLPFATPIVRSCLYLTPLLLLTANTLILVLHFTLFSPDRYIRCWEPYPWGTWYYAKTADICVQHGLAPVQNLAYQVAISQ
;
A
#
# COMPACT_ATOMS: atom_id res chain seq x y z
N MET A 1 7.25 48.24 -20.92
CA MET A 1 8.18 47.80 -19.86
C MET A 1 7.86 46.34 -19.51
N ARG A 2 8.66 45.40 -19.98
CA ARG A 2 8.55 43.99 -19.58
C ARG A 2 9.08 43.86 -18.15
N LYS A 3 8.21 43.50 -17.17
CA LYS A 3 8.67 43.14 -15.84
C LYS A 3 9.62 41.94 -16.01
N VAL A 4 10.88 42.12 -15.66
CA VAL A 4 11.84 41.06 -15.51
C VAL A 4 11.33 40.23 -14.34
N GLN A 5 10.71 39.09 -14.62
CA GLN A 5 10.35 38.13 -13.59
C GLN A 5 11.65 37.57 -13.03
N SER A 6 11.90 37.79 -11.74
CA SER A 6 12.96 37.12 -11.03
C SER A 6 12.82 35.59 -11.23
N PRO A 7 13.94 34.88 -11.43
CA PRO A 7 13.89 33.43 -11.56
C PRO A 7 13.19 32.81 -10.33
N PRO A 8 12.35 31.80 -10.54
CA PRO A 8 11.69 31.14 -9.41
C PRO A 8 12.74 30.62 -8.44
N GLN A 9 12.75 31.13 -7.24
CA GLN A 9 13.57 30.61 -6.13
C GLN A 9 12.93 29.27 -5.72
N TYR A 10 13.52 28.17 -6.21
CA TYR A 10 13.09 26.84 -5.81
C TYR A 10 13.65 26.54 -4.41
N ASP A 11 12.74 26.34 -3.45
CA ASP A 11 13.14 25.88 -2.13
C ASP A 11 13.75 24.48 -2.23
N TRP A 12 14.96 24.32 -1.75
CA TRP A 12 15.70 23.06 -1.69
C TRP A 12 14.83 21.86 -1.19
N PRO A 13 13.98 21.98 -0.14
CA PRO A 13 13.14 20.88 0.33
C PRO A 13 12.15 20.40 -0.74
N VAL A 14 11.57 21.31 -1.52
CA VAL A 14 10.64 20.98 -2.60
C VAL A 14 11.36 20.20 -3.70
N TRP A 15 12.57 20.64 -4.06
CA TRP A 15 13.38 19.94 -5.05
C TRP A 15 13.69 18.51 -4.63
N VAL A 16 14.18 18.29 -3.41
CA VAL A 16 14.47 16.95 -2.87
C VAL A 16 13.21 16.09 -2.80
N GLY A 17 12.10 16.66 -2.31
CA GLY A 17 10.84 15.97 -2.21
C GLY A 17 10.34 15.42 -3.56
N VAL A 18 10.33 16.26 -4.58
CA VAL A 18 9.78 15.92 -5.90
C VAL A 18 10.74 15.05 -6.72
N SER A 19 12.05 15.36 -6.68
CA SER A 19 13.03 14.70 -7.56
C SER A 19 13.61 13.42 -7.00
N LEU A 20 13.63 13.25 -5.68
CA LEU A 20 14.20 12.06 -5.04
C LEU A 20 13.16 11.26 -4.25
N ILE A 21 12.43 11.92 -3.35
CA ILE A 21 11.54 11.20 -2.42
C ILE A 21 10.33 10.62 -3.15
N CYS A 22 9.62 11.42 -3.95
CA CYS A 22 8.43 10.94 -4.65
C CYS A 22 8.71 9.77 -5.61
N PRO A 23 9.75 9.80 -6.49
CA PRO A 23 10.03 8.66 -7.37
C PRO A 23 10.50 7.43 -6.58
N LEU A 24 11.28 7.61 -5.52
CA LEU A 24 11.70 6.50 -4.66
C LEU A 24 10.49 5.82 -4.01
N LEU A 25 9.57 6.59 -3.43
CA LEU A 25 8.35 6.07 -2.83
C LEU A 25 7.44 5.43 -3.88
N ALA A 26 7.36 5.96 -5.09
CA ALA A 26 6.60 5.34 -6.18
C ALA A 26 7.19 3.98 -6.59
N LEU A 27 8.52 3.87 -6.68
CA LEU A 27 9.22 2.60 -6.95
C LEU A 27 8.99 1.59 -5.82
N CYS A 28 9.10 2.01 -4.56
CA CYS A 28 8.78 1.16 -3.41
C CYS A 28 7.34 0.68 -3.45
N SER A 29 6.40 1.54 -3.83
CA SER A 29 4.99 1.17 -4.00
C SER A 29 4.80 0.10 -5.07
N LEU A 30 5.46 0.22 -6.23
CA LEU A 30 5.42 -0.80 -7.30
C LEU A 30 6.02 -2.13 -6.84
N TYR A 31 7.13 -2.10 -6.10
CA TYR A 31 7.74 -3.29 -5.51
C TYR A 31 6.77 -4.00 -4.56
N LEU A 32 6.14 -3.25 -3.65
CA LEU A 32 5.17 -3.79 -2.70
C LEU A 32 3.89 -4.28 -3.37
N ALA A 33 3.52 -3.74 -4.54
CA ALA A 33 2.37 -4.23 -5.31
C ALA A 33 2.54 -5.69 -5.73
N GLY A 34 3.79 -6.14 -5.94
CA GLY A 34 4.10 -7.53 -6.25
C GLY A 34 3.56 -8.53 -5.24
N ASP A 35 3.59 -8.18 -3.95
CA ASP A 35 3.07 -9.03 -2.87
C ASP A 35 1.56 -9.27 -3.01
N TYR A 36 0.81 -8.30 -3.55
CA TYR A 36 -0.65 -8.39 -3.70
C TYR A 36 -1.08 -9.22 -4.90
N PHE A 37 -0.20 -9.50 -5.87
CA PHE A 37 -0.51 -10.47 -6.92
C PHE A 37 -0.72 -11.89 -6.37
N THR A 38 -0.20 -12.18 -5.17
CA THR A 38 -0.49 -13.44 -4.49
C THR A 38 -1.96 -13.54 -4.07
N LEU A 39 -2.63 -12.40 -3.81
CA LEU A 39 -4.06 -12.37 -3.49
C LEU A 39 -4.93 -12.78 -4.70
N LEU A 40 -4.45 -12.65 -5.93
CA LEU A 40 -5.14 -13.16 -7.12
C LEU A 40 -5.18 -14.70 -7.13
N ARG A 41 -4.38 -15.35 -6.30
CA ARG A 41 -4.39 -16.81 -6.10
C ARG A 41 -5.36 -17.27 -5.00
N LEU A 42 -6.07 -16.35 -4.34
CA LEU A 42 -7.07 -16.66 -3.31
C LEU A 42 -8.09 -17.75 -3.71
N PRO A 43 -8.58 -17.81 -4.99
CA PRO A 43 -9.47 -18.89 -5.40
C PRO A 43 -8.89 -20.30 -5.20
N ARG A 44 -7.55 -20.42 -5.13
CA ARG A 44 -6.84 -21.69 -4.89
C ARG A 44 -6.60 -21.98 -3.41
N ALA A 45 -7.14 -21.16 -2.50
CA ALA A 45 -7.02 -21.30 -1.04
C ALA A 45 -5.56 -21.59 -0.61
N PRO A 46 -4.64 -20.62 -0.68
CA PRO A 46 -3.25 -20.83 -0.32
C PRO A 46 -3.13 -21.29 1.13
N ASP A 47 -2.14 -22.12 1.43
CA ASP A 47 -1.94 -22.67 2.77
C ASP A 47 -1.47 -21.61 3.78
N PHE A 48 -0.80 -20.56 3.27
CA PHE A 48 -0.33 -19.43 4.03
C PHE A 48 -0.57 -18.12 3.27
N CYS A 49 -1.07 -17.11 3.97
CA CYS A 49 -1.34 -15.78 3.39
C CYS A 49 -1.00 -14.69 4.41
N SER A 50 -0.50 -13.57 3.91
CA SER A 50 -0.24 -12.37 4.70
C SER A 50 -1.01 -11.18 4.15
N GLN A 51 -1.56 -10.36 5.03
CA GLN A 51 -2.22 -9.10 4.69
C GLN A 51 -1.62 -7.96 5.50
N ASN A 52 -1.30 -6.86 4.83
CA ASN A 52 -0.75 -5.67 5.49
C ASN A 52 -1.47 -4.42 5.00
N ILE A 53 -2.23 -3.79 5.90
CA ILE A 53 -3.01 -2.57 5.60
C ILE A 53 -2.11 -1.42 5.18
N LEU A 54 -0.94 -1.25 5.83
CA LEU A 54 -0.01 -0.17 5.49
C LEU A 54 0.57 -0.36 4.09
N LYS A 55 0.96 -1.60 3.73
CA LYS A 55 1.44 -1.93 2.38
C LYS A 55 0.36 -1.64 1.34
N ALA A 56 -0.90 -2.04 1.59
CA ALA A 56 -2.02 -1.79 0.68
C ALA A 56 -2.24 -0.29 0.45
N ASN A 57 -2.26 0.50 1.52
CA ASN A 57 -2.40 1.94 1.43
C ASN A 57 -1.25 2.56 0.66
N PHE A 58 -0.03 2.09 0.89
CA PHE A 58 1.15 2.57 0.19
C PHE A 58 1.10 2.27 -1.32
N VAL A 59 0.63 1.08 -1.70
CA VAL A 59 0.42 0.70 -3.10
C VAL A 59 -0.61 1.61 -3.78
N CYS A 60 -1.70 1.95 -3.10
CA CYS A 60 -2.71 2.87 -3.62
C CYS A 60 -2.20 4.31 -3.84
N LEU A 61 -1.19 4.73 -3.07
CA LEU A 61 -0.56 6.05 -3.22
C LEU A 61 0.44 6.13 -4.39
N GLY A 62 0.98 4.99 -4.83
CA GLY A 62 2.04 4.92 -5.84
C GLY A 62 1.77 5.70 -7.12
N PRO A 63 0.64 5.51 -7.80
CA PRO A 63 0.31 6.25 -9.03
C PRO A 63 0.29 7.77 -8.82
N ALA A 64 -0.26 8.25 -7.70
CA ALA A 64 -0.28 9.67 -7.37
C ALA A 64 1.13 10.23 -7.16
N LEU A 65 1.99 9.51 -6.44
CA LEU A 65 3.38 9.88 -6.21
C LEU A 65 4.18 9.93 -7.52
N LEU A 66 3.95 8.98 -8.43
CA LEU A 66 4.60 8.96 -9.74
C LEU A 66 4.23 10.19 -10.57
N ILE A 67 2.95 10.53 -10.63
CA ILE A 67 2.46 11.69 -11.38
C ILE A 67 2.99 12.99 -10.77
N LEU A 68 2.96 13.12 -9.44
CA LEU A 68 3.54 14.27 -8.75
C LEU A 68 5.03 14.43 -9.03
N SER A 69 5.78 13.31 -9.07
CA SER A 69 7.19 13.30 -9.44
C SER A 69 7.41 13.81 -10.86
N ILE A 70 6.66 13.30 -11.85
CA ILE A 70 6.81 13.67 -13.26
C ILE A 70 6.49 15.15 -13.47
N GLU A 71 5.34 15.62 -13.00
CA GLU A 71 4.91 17.02 -13.17
C GLU A 71 5.78 17.99 -12.37
N GLY A 72 6.18 17.61 -11.17
CA GLY A 72 7.06 18.44 -10.35
C GLY A 72 8.43 18.58 -10.97
N ASN A 73 9.06 17.50 -11.43
CA ASN A 73 10.34 17.57 -12.13
C ASN A 73 10.25 18.35 -13.42
N LYS A 74 9.15 18.20 -14.19
CA LYS A 74 8.93 18.99 -15.39
C LYS A 74 8.92 20.49 -15.07
N LYS A 75 8.21 20.92 -14.03
CA LYS A 75 8.18 22.34 -13.63
C LYS A 75 9.54 22.83 -13.13
N LEU A 76 10.32 21.96 -12.49
CA LEU A 76 11.64 22.30 -11.98
C LEU A 76 12.66 22.51 -13.11
N PHE A 77 12.72 21.57 -14.05
CA PHE A 77 13.73 21.60 -15.11
C PHE A 77 13.29 22.41 -16.36
N PHE A 78 11.98 22.52 -16.59
CA PHE A 78 11.42 23.19 -17.76
C PHE A 78 10.26 24.13 -17.35
N PRO A 79 10.54 25.22 -16.60
CA PRO A 79 9.49 26.09 -16.06
C PRO A 79 8.64 26.76 -17.14
N GLN A 80 9.17 26.91 -18.36
CA GLN A 80 8.45 27.49 -19.49
C GLN A 80 7.73 26.44 -20.36
N ALA A 81 7.94 25.15 -20.10
CA ALA A 81 7.26 24.10 -20.85
C ALA A 81 5.76 24.14 -20.57
N ALA A 82 4.96 24.15 -21.61
CA ALA A 82 3.51 24.04 -21.47
C ALA A 82 3.14 22.78 -20.65
N PRO A 83 2.16 22.85 -19.74
CA PRO A 83 1.70 21.65 -19.04
C PRO A 83 1.28 20.61 -20.06
N LEU A 84 1.58 19.33 -19.77
CA LEU A 84 1.07 18.24 -20.61
C LEU A 84 -0.46 18.34 -20.66
N PRO A 85 -1.09 18.27 -21.84
CA PRO A 85 -2.53 18.49 -21.97
C PRO A 85 -3.37 17.55 -21.11
N PHE A 86 -2.79 16.40 -20.74
CA PHE A 86 -3.45 15.42 -19.86
C PHE A 86 -3.01 15.52 -18.38
N ALA A 87 -1.96 16.29 -18.07
CA ALA A 87 -1.42 16.29 -16.70
C ALA A 87 -2.41 16.88 -15.70
N THR A 88 -3.02 18.02 -16.04
CA THR A 88 -4.01 18.66 -15.17
C THR A 88 -5.22 17.75 -14.86
N PRO A 89 -5.90 17.16 -15.86
CA PRO A 89 -7.00 16.25 -15.60
C PRO A 89 -6.54 14.97 -14.88
N ILE A 90 -5.36 14.43 -15.21
CA ILE A 90 -4.83 13.23 -14.53
C ILE A 90 -4.51 13.54 -13.06
N VAL A 91 -3.79 14.62 -12.76
CA VAL A 91 -3.50 15.02 -11.37
C VAL A 91 -4.79 15.23 -10.59
N ARG A 92 -5.77 15.90 -11.19
CA ARG A 92 -7.07 16.12 -10.56
C ARG A 92 -7.81 14.79 -10.32
N SER A 93 -7.81 13.90 -11.30
CA SER A 93 -8.41 12.56 -11.14
C SER A 93 -7.71 11.75 -10.06
N CYS A 94 -6.38 11.79 -9.99
CA CYS A 94 -5.62 11.10 -8.94
C CYS A 94 -5.95 11.63 -7.54
N LEU A 95 -6.14 12.95 -7.37
CA LEU A 95 -6.55 13.53 -6.09
C LEU A 95 -7.91 13.01 -5.60
N TYR A 96 -8.85 12.74 -6.50
CA TYR A 96 -10.14 12.17 -6.14
C TYR A 96 -10.14 10.64 -6.06
N LEU A 97 -9.42 9.99 -6.97
CA LEU A 97 -9.35 8.52 -7.03
C LEU A 97 -8.53 7.93 -5.87
N THR A 98 -7.46 8.60 -5.43
CA THR A 98 -6.61 8.08 -4.36
C THR A 98 -7.37 7.82 -3.05
N PRO A 99 -8.14 8.77 -2.48
CA PRO A 99 -8.92 8.48 -1.28
C PRO A 99 -10.00 7.42 -1.50
N LEU A 100 -10.58 7.35 -2.69
CA LEU A 100 -11.54 6.29 -3.03
C LEU A 100 -10.87 4.92 -3.08
N LEU A 101 -9.68 4.82 -3.70
CA LEU A 101 -8.89 3.59 -3.73
C LEU A 101 -8.46 3.15 -2.33
N LEU A 102 -8.02 4.10 -1.49
CA LEU A 102 -7.66 3.82 -0.11
C LEU A 102 -8.86 3.27 0.67
N LEU A 103 -10.02 3.91 0.56
CA LEU A 103 -11.23 3.45 1.23
C LEU A 103 -11.64 2.06 0.74
N THR A 104 -11.64 1.85 -0.58
CA THR A 104 -12.00 0.56 -1.18
C THR A 104 -11.02 -0.55 -0.77
N ALA A 105 -9.70 -0.28 -0.80
CA ALA A 105 -8.70 -1.25 -0.41
C ALA A 105 -8.82 -1.65 1.07
N ASN A 106 -9.00 -0.67 1.97
CA ASN A 106 -9.19 -0.95 3.39
C ASN A 106 -10.48 -1.72 3.66
N THR A 107 -11.59 -1.34 3.00
CA THR A 107 -12.86 -2.06 3.12
C THR A 107 -12.73 -3.49 2.60
N LEU A 108 -12.07 -3.68 1.47
CA LEU A 108 -11.83 -5.01 0.90
C LEU A 108 -11.00 -5.90 1.86
N ILE A 109 -9.94 -5.36 2.45
CA ILE A 109 -9.11 -6.09 3.42
C ILE A 109 -9.95 -6.51 4.64
N LEU A 110 -10.80 -5.61 5.15
CA LEU A 110 -11.70 -5.94 6.27
C LEU A 110 -12.72 -7.00 5.88
N VAL A 111 -13.33 -6.89 4.72
CA VAL A 111 -14.29 -7.91 4.21
C VAL A 111 -13.60 -9.26 4.07
N LEU A 112 -12.42 -9.31 3.47
CA LEU A 112 -11.63 -10.54 3.34
C LEU A 112 -11.28 -11.13 4.72
N HIS A 113 -10.91 -10.28 5.67
CA HIS A 113 -10.60 -10.70 7.04
C HIS A 113 -11.78 -11.43 7.70
N PHE A 114 -12.98 -10.87 7.59
CA PHE A 114 -14.17 -11.44 8.24
C PHE A 114 -14.85 -12.58 7.47
N THR A 115 -14.66 -12.64 6.14
CA THR A 115 -15.36 -13.63 5.30
C THR A 115 -14.48 -14.82 4.91
N LEU A 116 -13.31 -14.57 4.31
CA LEU A 116 -12.43 -15.63 3.80
C LEU A 116 -11.48 -16.18 4.86
N PHE A 117 -10.99 -15.30 5.74
CA PHE A 117 -10.06 -15.66 6.81
C PHE A 117 -10.79 -15.89 8.14
N SER A 118 -12.02 -16.42 8.08
CA SER A 118 -12.78 -16.80 9.27
C SER A 118 -12.03 -17.87 10.06
N PRO A 119 -12.19 -17.92 11.39
CA PRO A 119 -11.54 -18.90 12.26
C PRO A 119 -11.78 -20.35 11.87
N ASP A 120 -12.89 -20.63 11.16
CA ASP A 120 -13.26 -21.98 10.69
C ASP A 120 -12.38 -22.49 9.55
N ARG A 121 -11.72 -21.60 8.82
CA ARG A 121 -10.90 -21.94 7.62
C ARG A 121 -9.41 -21.68 7.78
N TYR A 122 -9.06 -20.68 8.57
CA TYR A 122 -7.69 -20.23 8.77
C TYR A 122 -7.41 -19.94 10.22
N ILE A 123 -6.22 -20.32 10.66
CA ILE A 123 -5.69 -19.98 11.97
C ILE A 123 -4.89 -18.69 11.80
N ARG A 124 -5.11 -17.72 12.68
CA ARG A 124 -4.30 -16.52 12.73
C ARG A 124 -2.96 -16.84 13.38
N CYS A 125 -1.87 -16.49 12.67
CA CYS A 125 -0.54 -16.56 13.25
C CYS A 125 -0.17 -15.21 13.87
N TRP A 126 0.46 -15.26 15.03
CA TRP A 126 0.87 -14.05 15.75
C TRP A 126 2.34 -13.74 15.46
N GLU A 127 2.63 -12.50 15.15
CA GLU A 127 3.98 -11.96 15.03
C GLU A 127 4.21 -10.99 16.18
N PRO A 128 5.38 -11.02 16.86
CA PRO A 128 5.69 -10.11 17.96
C PRO A 128 5.83 -8.64 17.53
N TYR A 129 5.89 -8.36 16.22
CA TYR A 129 6.00 -7.01 15.68
C TYR A 129 4.65 -6.48 15.20
N PRO A 130 4.09 -5.41 15.83
CA PRO A 130 2.72 -4.95 15.58
C PRO A 130 2.56 -4.08 14.31
N TRP A 131 3.42 -4.22 13.30
CA TRP A 131 3.41 -3.36 12.12
C TRP A 131 2.28 -3.63 11.12
N GLY A 132 1.11 -4.06 11.61
CA GLY A 132 -0.11 -4.14 10.83
C GLY A 132 -0.15 -5.28 9.80
N THR A 133 0.73 -6.28 9.92
CA THR A 133 0.68 -7.49 9.09
C THR A 133 -0.13 -8.56 9.81
N TRP A 134 -1.13 -9.08 9.12
CA TRP A 134 -1.93 -10.21 9.58
C TRP A 134 -1.52 -11.45 8.79
N TYR A 135 -1.18 -12.51 9.51
CA TYR A 135 -0.80 -13.79 8.94
C TYR A 135 -1.88 -14.82 9.20
N TYR A 136 -2.19 -15.58 8.16
CA TYR A 136 -3.21 -16.63 8.18
C TYR A 136 -2.62 -17.91 7.62
N ALA A 137 -2.85 -19.02 8.30
CA ALA A 137 -2.43 -20.36 7.90
C ALA A 137 -3.60 -21.33 8.00
N LYS A 138 -3.62 -22.39 7.18
CA LYS A 138 -4.65 -23.43 7.29
C LYS A 138 -4.49 -24.29 8.55
N THR A 139 -3.24 -24.47 9.00
CA THR A 139 -2.91 -25.28 10.19
C THR A 139 -1.91 -24.55 11.08
N ALA A 140 -1.89 -24.91 12.36
CA ALA A 140 -0.93 -24.37 13.33
C ALA A 140 0.52 -24.67 12.95
N ASP A 141 0.77 -25.84 12.37
CA ASP A 141 2.12 -26.28 11.95
C ASP A 141 2.69 -25.36 10.87
N ILE A 142 1.86 -24.83 9.98
CA ILE A 142 2.27 -23.89 8.95
C ILE A 142 2.69 -22.54 9.58
N CYS A 143 2.02 -22.07 10.64
CA CYS A 143 2.49 -20.91 11.40
C CYS A 143 3.90 -21.14 11.94
N VAL A 144 4.12 -22.30 12.58
CA VAL A 144 5.42 -22.66 13.16
C VAL A 144 6.51 -22.77 12.10
N GLN A 145 6.22 -23.38 10.94
CA GLN A 145 7.15 -23.46 9.81
C GLN A 145 7.62 -22.07 9.32
N HIS A 146 6.74 -21.06 9.43
CA HIS A 146 7.07 -19.68 9.11
C HIS A 146 7.65 -18.88 10.29
N GLY A 147 7.96 -19.54 11.42
CA GLY A 147 8.54 -18.90 12.60
C GLY A 147 7.53 -18.06 13.39
N LEU A 148 6.22 -18.28 13.19
CA LEU A 148 5.15 -17.54 13.83
C LEU A 148 4.44 -18.40 14.87
N ALA A 149 3.94 -17.78 15.93
CA ALA A 149 3.13 -18.49 16.92
C ALA A 149 1.66 -18.55 16.46
N PRO A 150 0.99 -19.72 16.49
CA PRO A 150 -0.45 -19.78 16.22
C PRO A 150 -1.21 -19.06 17.33
N VAL A 151 -2.13 -18.17 16.98
CA VAL A 151 -3.08 -17.57 17.94
C VAL A 151 -4.15 -18.61 18.21
N GLN A 152 -4.01 -19.35 19.31
CA GLN A 152 -5.05 -20.25 19.78
C GLN A 152 -6.20 -19.39 20.30
N ASN A 153 -7.39 -19.56 19.75
CA ASN A 153 -8.58 -18.92 20.31
C ASN A 153 -8.74 -19.40 21.75
N LEU A 154 -8.86 -18.48 22.70
CA LEU A 154 -9.11 -18.77 24.11
C LEU A 154 -10.29 -19.75 24.33
N ALA A 155 -11.28 -19.73 23.42
CA ALA A 155 -12.40 -20.68 23.41
C ALA A 155 -11.96 -22.16 23.22
N TYR A 156 -10.85 -22.41 22.49
CA TYR A 156 -10.36 -23.76 22.25
C TYR A 156 -9.60 -24.33 23.47
N GLN A 157 -8.94 -23.46 24.24
CA GLN A 157 -8.24 -23.87 25.45
C GLN A 157 -9.24 -24.25 26.59
N VAL A 158 -10.38 -23.60 26.66
CA VAL A 158 -11.44 -23.94 27.64
C VAL A 158 -12.07 -25.30 27.35
N ALA A 159 -12.19 -25.67 26.05
CA ALA A 159 -12.76 -26.96 25.67
C ALA A 159 -11.84 -28.18 25.91
N ILE A 160 -10.51 -27.97 26.01
CA ILE A 160 -9.54 -29.05 26.27
C ILE A 160 -9.28 -29.22 27.79
N SER A 161 -9.65 -28.23 28.61
CA SER A 161 -9.45 -28.25 30.05
C SER A 161 -10.68 -28.83 30.83
N GLN A 162 -11.71 -29.30 30.14
CA GLN A 162 -12.84 -30.05 30.66
C GLN A 162 -12.76 -31.52 30.28
#